data_a0f39112099fc82134f141c9a1460b6f
#
_entry.id   a0f39112099fc82134f141c9a1460b6f
#
_cell.length_a   1.000
_cell.length_b   1.000
_cell.length_c   1.000
_cell.angle_alpha   90.00
_cell.angle_beta   90.00
_cell.angle_gamma   90.00
#
_symmetry.space_group_name_H-M   'P 1'
#
loop_
_entity.id
_entity.type
_entity.pdbx_description
1 polymer ?
#
loop_
_entity_poly.entity_id
_entity_poly.type
_entity_poly.pdbx_seq_one_letter_code
_entity_poly.pdbx_strand_id
1 'polypeptide(L)'
;MQSRTLVLKYIVLVSVAAMFFVASPSFAQQKGASSSEMQTREVQINGLTLHYIELGQGTPVVLVHGTLEDYRTWDGQLEALSKGYRLISYSRRYHHPNEWIKDSTDFSVTIHAGDLAAFIEALNLQPVHLIGHSYGAFISFLVARDHPEVVRSLTLGEPPIMPLLKTTPEGDALLSAVITRSIATSEAFKQGNDEEGVRRFVNGVLGEGSYEKLPPPVLKRVMDNAQELKGETSSRDLYPPTTCEDVQKVKAPTLLLDGERSPKMFRLINDRLEHCLPSVERATIPAASHQMEVENPQAFNETVLAFIAKH
;
A
#
# COMPACT_ATOMS: atom_id res chain seq x y z
N MET A 1 -26.70 -64.30 67.19
CA MET A 1 -25.50 -63.44 66.84
C MET A 1 -25.99 -62.45 65.82
N GLN A 2 -26.26 -61.22 66.22
CA GLN A 2 -27.00 -60.25 65.49
C GLN A 2 -26.03 -59.26 64.82
N SER A 3 -26.07 -59.11 63.47
CA SER A 3 -25.35 -58.12 62.76
C SER A 3 -26.19 -56.85 62.70
N ARG A 4 -25.65 -55.71 63.13
CA ARG A 4 -26.24 -54.38 63.05
C ARG A 4 -25.75 -53.71 61.82
N THR A 5 -26.66 -53.44 60.84
CA THR A 5 -26.44 -52.68 59.65
C THR A 5 -26.54 -51.18 59.91
N LEU A 6 -25.46 -50.46 59.70
CA LEU A 6 -25.40 -49.01 59.82
C LEU A 6 -25.80 -48.35 58.51
N VAL A 7 -26.89 -47.57 58.45
CA VAL A 7 -27.34 -46.81 57.30
C VAL A 7 -26.75 -45.43 57.42
N LEU A 8 -25.85 -45.11 56.46
CA LEU A 8 -25.23 -43.80 56.30
C LEU A 8 -26.08 -42.95 55.38
N LYS A 9 -26.70 -41.87 55.89
CA LYS A 9 -27.43 -40.90 55.09
C LYS A 9 -26.47 -39.92 54.48
N TYR A 10 -26.37 -39.92 53.17
CA TYR A 10 -25.67 -38.84 52.35
C TYR A 10 -26.59 -37.64 52.25
N ILE A 11 -26.16 -36.50 52.81
CA ILE A 11 -26.75 -35.21 52.52
C ILE A 11 -26.05 -34.65 51.28
N VAL A 12 -26.77 -34.50 50.20
CA VAL A 12 -26.27 -33.84 48.96
C VAL A 12 -26.49 -32.34 49.15
N LEU A 13 -25.40 -31.58 49.35
CA LEU A 13 -25.41 -30.13 49.27
C LEU A 13 -25.36 -29.73 47.78
N VAL A 14 -26.45 -29.18 47.29
CA VAL A 14 -26.47 -28.53 45.94
C VAL A 14 -25.97 -27.11 46.12
N SER A 15 -24.73 -26.86 45.73
CA SER A 15 -24.16 -25.52 45.63
C SER A 15 -24.61 -24.88 44.31
N VAL A 16 -25.51 -23.91 44.37
CA VAL A 16 -25.87 -23.06 43.22
C VAL A 16 -24.75 -22.05 43.05
N ALA A 17 -23.89 -22.31 42.07
CA ALA A 17 -22.92 -21.33 41.63
C ALA A 17 -23.63 -20.30 40.71
N ALA A 18 -23.87 -19.11 41.25
CA ALA A 18 -24.33 -17.98 40.44
C ALA A 18 -23.16 -17.54 39.49
N MET A 19 -23.22 -17.90 38.21
CA MET A 19 -22.36 -17.35 37.19
C MET A 19 -22.75 -15.88 36.92
N PHE A 20 -21.98 -14.97 37.49
CA PHE A 20 -22.02 -13.58 37.02
C PHE A 20 -21.42 -13.51 35.61
N PHE A 21 -22.28 -13.43 34.62
CA PHE A 21 -21.88 -12.99 33.26
C PHE A 21 -21.45 -11.52 33.38
N VAL A 22 -20.16 -11.25 33.49
CA VAL A 22 -19.60 -9.94 33.22
C VAL A 22 -19.68 -9.76 31.71
N ALA A 23 -20.70 -9.04 31.25
CA ALA A 23 -20.78 -8.59 29.89
C ALA A 23 -19.58 -7.66 29.63
N SER A 24 -18.59 -8.15 28.91
CA SER A 24 -17.52 -7.30 28.37
C SER A 24 -18.17 -6.17 27.54
N PRO A 25 -17.80 -4.90 27.76
CA PRO A 25 -18.31 -3.85 26.90
C PRO A 25 -17.86 -4.19 25.46
N SER A 26 -18.83 -4.42 24.60
CA SER A 26 -18.62 -4.45 23.17
C SER A 26 -18.06 -3.09 22.80
N PHE A 27 -16.74 -3.00 22.51
CA PHE A 27 -16.18 -1.87 21.82
C PHE A 27 -16.86 -1.83 20.44
N ALA A 28 -17.95 -1.06 20.36
CA ALA A 28 -18.46 -0.62 19.07
C ALA A 28 -17.31 0.16 18.43
N GLN A 29 -16.63 -0.49 17.48
CA GLN A 29 -15.63 0.14 16.64
C GLN A 29 -16.35 1.29 15.93
N GLN A 30 -16.11 2.52 16.38
CA GLN A 30 -16.59 3.71 15.72
C GLN A 30 -15.95 3.65 14.33
N LYS A 31 -16.73 3.29 13.31
CA LYS A 31 -16.29 3.38 11.92
C LYS A 31 -15.93 4.83 11.67
N GLY A 32 -14.64 5.12 11.54
CA GLY A 32 -14.19 6.38 10.98
C GLY A 32 -14.86 6.59 9.61
N ALA A 33 -15.09 7.83 9.22
CA ALA A 33 -15.64 8.12 7.90
C ALA A 33 -14.73 7.56 6.82
N SER A 34 -15.29 6.83 5.85
CA SER A 34 -14.55 6.35 4.69
C SER A 34 -14.17 7.53 3.80
N SER A 35 -12.98 7.47 3.17
CA SER A 35 -12.53 8.50 2.22
C SER A 35 -13.52 8.74 1.08
N SER A 36 -14.28 7.72 0.67
CA SER A 36 -15.32 7.83 -0.35
C SER A 36 -16.51 8.74 0.05
N GLU A 37 -16.69 9.00 1.35
CA GLU A 37 -17.71 9.90 1.90
C GLU A 37 -17.18 11.31 2.14
N MET A 38 -15.85 11.53 2.00
CA MET A 38 -15.20 12.81 2.19
C MET A 38 -15.27 13.66 0.92
N GLN A 39 -15.40 14.98 1.11
CA GLN A 39 -15.27 15.91 -0.01
C GLN A 39 -13.80 15.97 -0.45
N THR A 40 -13.55 15.65 -1.72
CA THR A 40 -12.23 15.81 -2.33
C THR A 40 -11.95 17.29 -2.59
N ARG A 41 -10.65 17.63 -2.53
CA ARG A 41 -10.07 18.89 -2.98
C ARG A 41 -9.38 18.68 -4.32
N GLU A 42 -9.09 19.76 -5.00
CA GLU A 42 -8.44 19.76 -6.30
C GLU A 42 -7.18 20.62 -6.30
N VAL A 43 -6.19 20.22 -7.08
CA VAL A 43 -5.00 21.02 -7.36
C VAL A 43 -4.61 20.87 -8.83
N GLN A 44 -4.20 21.98 -9.44
CA GLN A 44 -3.70 22.01 -10.82
C GLN A 44 -2.19 21.82 -10.83
N ILE A 45 -1.71 20.75 -11.48
CA ILE A 45 -0.29 20.53 -11.71
C ILE A 45 -0.06 19.97 -13.12
N ASN A 46 1.01 20.36 -13.78
CA ASN A 46 1.42 19.81 -15.08
C ASN A 46 0.29 19.68 -16.11
N GLY A 47 -0.66 20.65 -16.12
CA GLY A 47 -1.81 20.65 -17.02
C GLY A 47 -2.94 19.67 -16.66
N LEU A 48 -2.91 19.08 -15.46
CA LEU A 48 -3.90 18.15 -14.95
C LEU A 48 -4.56 18.68 -13.68
N THR A 49 -5.79 18.25 -13.42
CA THR A 49 -6.46 18.39 -12.14
C THR A 49 -6.27 17.09 -11.35
N LEU A 50 -5.60 17.15 -10.19
CA LEU A 50 -5.51 16.01 -9.28
C LEU A 50 -6.43 16.22 -8.09
N HIS A 51 -7.13 15.14 -7.72
CA HIS A 51 -8.01 15.12 -6.56
C HIS A 51 -7.29 14.51 -5.35
N TYR A 52 -7.55 15.07 -4.18
CA TYR A 52 -7.01 14.60 -2.90
C TYR A 52 -7.96 14.85 -1.75
N ILE A 53 -7.75 14.15 -0.66
CA ILE A 53 -8.34 14.43 0.65
C ILE A 53 -7.24 14.89 1.60
N GLU A 54 -7.61 15.75 2.55
CA GLU A 54 -6.71 16.30 3.56
C GLU A 54 -7.36 16.27 4.94
N LEU A 55 -6.65 15.71 5.91
CA LEU A 55 -7.10 15.53 7.29
C LEU A 55 -6.00 15.94 8.28
N GLY A 56 -6.41 16.32 9.49
CA GLY A 56 -5.46 16.64 10.56
C GLY A 56 -4.67 17.91 10.32
N GLN A 57 -3.64 18.10 11.13
CA GLN A 57 -2.75 19.28 11.11
C GLN A 57 -1.34 18.87 11.56
N GLY A 58 -0.34 19.73 11.34
CA GLY A 58 1.04 19.48 11.74
C GLY A 58 1.96 19.15 10.57
N THR A 59 2.97 18.30 10.80
CA THR A 59 3.93 17.90 9.76
C THR A 59 3.22 17.13 8.64
N PRO A 60 3.46 17.48 7.36
CA PRO A 60 2.78 16.83 6.24
C PRO A 60 3.22 15.38 6.04
N VAL A 61 2.23 14.52 5.83
CA VAL A 61 2.37 13.12 5.38
C VAL A 61 1.61 12.96 4.09
N VAL A 62 2.27 12.48 3.04
CA VAL A 62 1.66 12.21 1.74
C VAL A 62 1.62 10.70 1.49
N LEU A 63 0.42 10.17 1.25
CA LEU A 63 0.16 8.77 0.94
C LEU A 63 0.10 8.58 -0.58
N VAL A 64 0.92 7.67 -1.10
CA VAL A 64 1.09 7.41 -2.54
C VAL A 64 0.67 5.97 -2.85
N HIS A 65 -0.49 5.81 -3.46
CA HIS A 65 -1.10 4.52 -3.76
C HIS A 65 -0.43 3.78 -4.92
N GLY A 66 -0.66 2.47 -5.00
CA GLY A 66 -0.15 1.57 -6.03
C GLY A 66 -0.97 1.55 -7.33
N THR A 67 -0.68 0.57 -8.19
CA THR A 67 -1.42 0.31 -9.44
C THR A 67 -2.83 -0.21 -9.14
N LEU A 68 -3.84 0.18 -9.94
CA LEU A 68 -5.25 -0.15 -9.74
C LEU A 68 -5.87 0.38 -8.44
N GLU A 69 -5.21 1.32 -7.80
CA GLU A 69 -5.62 1.96 -6.55
C GLU A 69 -5.90 3.45 -6.78
N ASP A 70 -6.36 4.14 -5.75
CA ASP A 70 -6.57 5.58 -5.69
C ASP A 70 -6.56 6.07 -4.24
N TYR A 71 -6.89 7.35 -3.98
CA TYR A 71 -6.88 7.94 -2.65
C TYR A 71 -7.67 7.12 -1.60
N ARG A 72 -8.65 6.31 -2.02
CA ARG A 72 -9.50 5.47 -1.15
C ARG A 72 -8.78 4.24 -0.58
N THR A 73 -7.62 3.87 -1.10
CA THR A 73 -6.85 2.71 -0.59
C THR A 73 -6.45 2.87 0.86
N TRP A 74 -6.26 4.11 1.29
CA TRP A 74 -5.70 4.47 2.59
C TRP A 74 -6.73 4.64 3.72
N ASP A 75 -7.97 4.19 3.54
CA ASP A 75 -9.05 4.30 4.55
C ASP A 75 -8.64 3.82 5.95
N GLY A 76 -7.87 2.72 6.02
CA GLY A 76 -7.37 2.15 7.27
C GLY A 76 -6.30 2.99 7.98
N GLN A 77 -5.70 3.97 7.29
CA GLN A 77 -4.64 4.83 7.78
C GLN A 77 -5.13 6.21 8.23
N LEU A 78 -6.28 6.66 7.70
CA LEU A 78 -6.74 8.03 7.82
C LEU A 78 -6.88 8.48 9.29
N GLU A 79 -7.58 7.71 10.12
CA GLU A 79 -7.81 8.09 11.51
C GLU A 79 -6.50 8.07 12.32
N ALA A 80 -5.67 7.06 12.12
CA ALA A 80 -4.46 6.89 12.93
C ALA A 80 -3.44 8.00 12.64
N LEU A 81 -3.18 8.29 11.36
CA LEU A 81 -2.15 9.25 10.96
C LEU A 81 -2.61 10.70 11.14
N SER A 82 -3.89 11.02 10.89
CA SER A 82 -4.40 12.39 11.00
C SER A 82 -4.47 12.93 12.43
N LYS A 83 -4.32 12.10 13.47
CA LYS A 83 -4.27 12.54 14.86
C LYS A 83 -3.04 13.38 15.19
N GLY A 84 -1.92 13.17 14.50
CA GLY A 84 -0.67 13.86 14.77
C GLY A 84 -0.04 14.56 13.57
N TYR A 85 -0.59 14.37 12.37
CA TYR A 85 0.00 14.84 11.12
C TYR A 85 -1.03 15.50 10.21
N ARG A 86 -0.58 16.40 9.34
CA ARG A 86 -1.34 16.90 8.21
C ARG A 86 -1.29 15.83 7.12
N LEU A 87 -2.31 14.98 7.07
CA LEU A 87 -2.37 13.81 6.19
C LEU A 87 -3.01 14.17 4.85
N ILE A 88 -2.33 13.83 3.77
CA ILE A 88 -2.81 14.00 2.41
C ILE A 88 -2.83 12.65 1.70
N SER A 89 -3.99 12.25 1.17
CA SER A 89 -4.11 11.10 0.28
C SER A 89 -4.64 11.59 -1.06
N TYR A 90 -3.88 11.39 -2.14
CA TYR A 90 -4.24 11.87 -3.46
C TYR A 90 -4.38 10.74 -4.47
N SER A 91 -5.14 10.98 -5.52
CA SER A 91 -5.16 10.10 -6.69
C SER A 91 -4.10 10.55 -7.70
N ARG A 92 -3.23 9.61 -8.10
CA ARG A 92 -2.24 9.83 -9.14
C ARG A 92 -2.91 10.16 -10.49
N ARG A 93 -2.18 10.70 -11.42
CA ARG A 93 -2.62 10.94 -12.82
C ARG A 93 -3.45 9.77 -13.34
N TYR A 94 -4.61 10.04 -13.94
CA TYR A 94 -5.54 9.06 -14.55
C TYR A 94 -6.17 8.03 -13.61
N HIS A 95 -5.97 8.15 -12.30
CA HIS A 95 -6.71 7.36 -11.32
C HIS A 95 -7.99 8.06 -10.87
N HIS A 96 -9.01 7.27 -10.55
CA HIS A 96 -10.28 7.81 -10.07
C HIS A 96 -10.09 8.81 -8.91
N PRO A 97 -10.76 9.98 -8.90
CA PRO A 97 -11.72 10.48 -9.86
C PRO A 97 -11.12 11.43 -10.91
N ASN A 98 -9.79 11.43 -11.10
CA ASN A 98 -9.14 12.31 -12.06
C ASN A 98 -9.59 12.02 -13.49
N GLU A 99 -9.59 13.06 -14.30
CA GLU A 99 -9.96 12.95 -15.69
C GLU A 99 -8.96 12.08 -16.47
N TRP A 100 -9.51 11.21 -17.31
CA TRP A 100 -8.77 10.44 -18.29
C TRP A 100 -8.61 11.23 -19.59
N ILE A 101 -7.37 11.51 -19.98
CA ILE A 101 -7.10 12.13 -21.28
C ILE A 101 -6.98 11.03 -22.34
N LYS A 102 -7.95 11.00 -23.25
CA LYS A 102 -7.94 10.03 -24.34
C LYS A 102 -6.67 10.15 -25.18
N ASP A 103 -6.12 9.00 -25.59
CA ASP A 103 -4.91 8.89 -26.40
C ASP A 103 -3.63 9.45 -25.74
N SER A 104 -3.63 9.63 -24.43
CA SER A 104 -2.42 9.97 -23.69
C SER A 104 -1.39 8.85 -23.76
N THR A 105 -0.10 9.23 -23.75
CA THR A 105 1.06 8.31 -23.76
C THR A 105 1.96 8.50 -22.53
N ASP A 106 1.54 9.31 -21.57
CA ASP A 106 2.32 9.76 -20.42
C ASP A 106 1.99 8.96 -19.15
N PHE A 107 2.32 7.66 -19.18
CA PHE A 107 2.08 6.70 -18.10
C PHE A 107 3.36 6.23 -17.38
N SER A 108 4.49 6.84 -17.64
CA SER A 108 5.74 6.37 -17.07
C SER A 108 5.85 6.68 -15.58
N VAL A 109 6.54 5.81 -14.84
CA VAL A 109 6.81 6.03 -13.41
C VAL A 109 7.55 7.36 -13.17
N THR A 110 8.39 7.78 -14.12
CA THR A 110 9.13 9.04 -14.08
C THR A 110 8.20 10.24 -14.18
N ILE A 111 7.18 10.16 -15.02
CA ILE A 111 6.15 11.21 -15.16
C ILE A 111 5.34 11.30 -13.86
N HIS A 112 4.90 10.19 -13.30
CA HIS A 112 4.22 10.17 -12.00
C HIS A 112 5.09 10.75 -10.86
N ALA A 113 6.40 10.51 -10.88
CA ALA A 113 7.32 11.11 -9.91
C ALA A 113 7.41 12.64 -10.07
N GLY A 114 7.47 13.13 -11.30
CA GLY A 114 7.41 14.58 -11.59
C GLY A 114 6.09 15.21 -11.13
N ASP A 115 4.96 14.50 -11.29
CA ASP A 115 3.66 14.97 -10.79
C ASP A 115 3.63 15.02 -9.26
N LEU A 116 4.18 14.00 -8.58
CA LEU A 116 4.21 13.98 -7.11
C LEU A 116 5.07 15.14 -6.57
N ALA A 117 6.22 15.42 -7.17
CA ALA A 117 7.07 16.56 -6.79
C ALA A 117 6.32 17.89 -6.99
N ALA A 118 5.69 18.09 -8.15
CA ALA A 118 4.87 19.27 -8.44
C ALA A 118 3.65 19.40 -7.52
N PHE A 119 3.02 18.29 -7.14
CA PHE A 119 1.91 18.25 -6.19
C PHE A 119 2.35 18.72 -4.79
N ILE A 120 3.48 18.22 -4.29
CA ILE A 120 4.06 18.61 -3.01
C ILE A 120 4.38 20.11 -3.00
N GLU A 121 4.96 20.62 -4.08
CA GLU A 121 5.31 22.03 -4.24
C GLU A 121 4.06 22.92 -4.32
N ALA A 122 3.08 22.57 -5.15
CA ALA A 122 1.85 23.35 -5.35
C ALA A 122 1.03 23.53 -4.06
N LEU A 123 1.08 22.54 -3.16
CA LEU A 123 0.42 22.59 -1.85
C LEU A 123 1.31 23.14 -0.73
N ASN A 124 2.54 23.55 -1.02
CA ASN A 124 3.55 24.04 -0.06
C ASN A 124 3.73 23.06 1.12
N LEU A 125 3.93 21.78 0.84
CA LEU A 125 4.01 20.71 1.85
C LEU A 125 5.44 20.41 2.31
N GLN A 126 6.44 20.76 1.53
CA GLN A 126 7.84 20.33 1.75
C GLN A 126 8.45 20.88 3.05
N PRO A 127 9.33 20.10 3.76
CA PRO A 127 9.58 18.69 3.50
C PRO A 127 8.50 17.79 4.10
N VAL A 128 8.18 16.67 3.39
CA VAL A 128 7.09 15.75 3.75
C VAL A 128 7.60 14.37 4.17
N HIS A 129 6.84 13.66 4.99
CA HIS A 129 6.95 12.21 5.10
C HIS A 129 6.20 11.59 3.90
N LEU A 130 6.92 10.85 3.03
CA LEU A 130 6.32 10.09 1.94
C LEU A 130 6.07 8.65 2.38
N ILE A 131 4.85 8.16 2.20
CA ILE A 131 4.47 6.77 2.45
C ILE A 131 3.90 6.23 1.16
N GLY A 132 4.65 5.36 0.49
CA GLY A 132 4.24 4.75 -0.77
C GLY A 132 4.02 3.25 -0.65
N HIS A 133 3.03 2.74 -1.38
CA HIS A 133 2.78 1.32 -1.55
C HIS A 133 2.98 0.91 -3.01
N SER A 134 3.62 -0.25 -3.24
CA SER A 134 3.79 -0.84 -4.57
C SER A 134 4.34 0.17 -5.59
N TYR A 135 3.66 0.43 -6.70
CA TYR A 135 4.07 1.41 -7.70
C TYR A 135 4.19 2.82 -7.13
N GLY A 136 3.33 3.17 -6.15
CA GLY A 136 3.44 4.42 -5.40
C GLY A 136 4.72 4.50 -4.55
N ALA A 137 5.22 3.38 -4.05
CA ALA A 137 6.51 3.31 -3.37
C ALA A 137 7.67 3.53 -4.36
N PHE A 138 7.57 2.99 -5.58
CA PHE A 138 8.58 3.26 -6.62
C PHE A 138 8.59 4.73 -7.02
N ILE A 139 7.41 5.35 -7.21
CA ILE A 139 7.28 6.79 -7.48
C ILE A 139 7.91 7.61 -6.33
N SER A 140 7.60 7.26 -5.07
CA SER A 140 8.15 7.94 -3.88
C SER A 140 9.68 7.81 -3.79
N PHE A 141 10.23 6.64 -4.16
CA PHE A 141 11.67 6.44 -4.28
C PHE A 141 12.30 7.37 -5.31
N LEU A 142 11.69 7.52 -6.49
CA LEU A 142 12.21 8.42 -7.53
C LEU A 142 12.20 9.88 -7.06
N VAL A 143 11.13 10.32 -6.38
CA VAL A 143 11.08 11.67 -5.80
C VAL A 143 12.17 11.86 -4.75
N ALA A 144 12.36 10.89 -3.84
CA ALA A 144 13.40 10.99 -2.81
C ALA A 144 14.82 10.97 -3.39
N ARG A 145 15.04 10.31 -4.54
CA ARG A 145 16.31 10.30 -5.26
C ARG A 145 16.61 11.60 -5.97
N ASP A 146 15.59 12.15 -6.68
CA ASP A 146 15.77 13.27 -7.62
C ASP A 146 15.47 14.63 -6.98
N HIS A 147 14.65 14.67 -5.92
CA HIS A 147 14.23 15.86 -5.16
C HIS A 147 14.40 15.64 -3.65
N PRO A 148 15.65 15.37 -3.16
CA PRO A 148 15.88 15.04 -1.75
C PRO A 148 15.45 16.14 -0.78
N GLU A 149 15.39 17.39 -1.22
CA GLU A 149 14.98 18.55 -0.42
C GLU A 149 13.49 18.53 -0.04
N VAL A 150 12.64 17.83 -0.80
CA VAL A 150 11.20 17.80 -0.51
C VAL A 150 10.81 16.65 0.43
N VAL A 151 11.74 15.70 0.70
CA VAL A 151 11.44 14.48 1.47
C VAL A 151 12.10 14.50 2.84
N ARG A 152 11.28 14.49 3.90
CA ARG A 152 11.71 14.39 5.29
C ARG A 152 12.09 12.96 5.68
N SER A 153 11.22 12.01 5.38
CA SER A 153 11.46 10.57 5.50
C SER A 153 10.66 9.80 4.45
N LEU A 154 11.07 8.58 4.17
CA LEU A 154 10.52 7.75 3.11
C LEU A 154 10.09 6.39 3.67
N THR A 155 8.84 5.99 3.44
CA THR A 155 8.35 4.63 3.72
C THR A 155 8.02 3.95 2.40
N LEU A 156 8.62 2.81 2.15
CA LEU A 156 8.48 2.02 0.92
C LEU A 156 7.85 0.65 1.23
N GLY A 157 6.56 0.51 0.97
CA GLY A 157 5.86 -0.77 1.01
C GLY A 157 6.03 -1.51 -0.31
N GLU A 158 6.99 -2.42 -0.39
CA GLU A 158 7.24 -3.33 -1.52
C GLU A 158 7.30 -2.64 -2.90
N PRO A 159 8.24 -1.72 -3.12
CA PRO A 159 8.39 -1.02 -4.40
C PRO A 159 8.81 -1.98 -5.52
N PRO A 160 8.15 -1.99 -6.69
CA PRO A 160 8.50 -2.85 -7.82
C PRO A 160 9.70 -2.29 -8.62
N ILE A 161 10.84 -2.06 -7.98
CA ILE A 161 12.07 -1.61 -8.65
C ILE A 161 12.74 -2.80 -9.33
N MET A 162 12.06 -3.32 -10.36
CA MET A 162 12.41 -4.57 -11.05
C MET A 162 13.86 -4.66 -11.55
N PRO A 163 14.55 -3.58 -11.98
CA PRO A 163 15.94 -3.68 -12.37
C PRO A 163 16.88 -4.19 -11.28
N LEU A 164 16.54 -4.01 -10.00
CA LEU A 164 17.33 -4.51 -8.87
C LEU A 164 17.32 -6.05 -8.75
N LEU A 165 16.38 -6.73 -9.41
CA LEU A 165 16.35 -8.20 -9.47
C LEU A 165 17.50 -8.79 -10.30
N LYS A 166 18.07 -8.03 -11.26
CA LYS A 166 19.15 -8.49 -12.15
C LYS A 166 20.49 -8.78 -11.46
N THR A 167 20.47 -9.02 -10.17
CA THR A 167 21.69 -9.27 -9.38
C THR A 167 21.94 -10.74 -9.09
N THR A 168 20.96 -11.60 -9.36
CA THR A 168 21.05 -13.05 -9.12
C THR A 168 20.29 -13.83 -10.19
N PRO A 169 20.68 -15.10 -10.50
CA PRO A 169 19.94 -15.94 -11.44
C PRO A 169 18.46 -16.13 -11.06
N GLU A 170 18.15 -16.19 -9.77
CA GLU A 170 16.77 -16.27 -9.28
C GLU A 170 16.00 -14.98 -9.58
N GLY A 171 16.61 -13.82 -9.33
CA GLY A 171 16.02 -12.52 -9.66
C GLY A 171 15.77 -12.36 -11.17
N ASP A 172 16.70 -12.79 -12.03
CA ASP A 172 16.53 -12.79 -13.48
C ASP A 172 15.33 -13.66 -13.91
N ALA A 173 15.15 -14.83 -13.30
CA ALA A 173 14.00 -15.69 -13.59
C ALA A 173 12.68 -15.05 -13.17
N LEU A 174 12.63 -14.40 -12.00
CA LEU A 174 11.46 -13.67 -11.53
C LEU A 174 11.14 -12.47 -12.41
N LEU A 175 12.15 -11.68 -12.80
CA LEU A 175 11.99 -10.56 -13.73
C LEU A 175 11.42 -11.03 -15.08
N SER A 176 11.94 -12.12 -15.62
CA SER A 176 11.44 -12.71 -16.87
C SER A 176 9.96 -13.11 -16.76
N ALA A 177 9.56 -13.68 -15.62
CA ALA A 177 8.18 -14.03 -15.36
C ALA A 177 7.27 -12.78 -15.25
N VAL A 178 7.75 -11.71 -14.61
CA VAL A 178 7.02 -10.42 -14.54
C VAL A 178 6.83 -9.83 -15.94
N ILE A 179 7.88 -9.78 -16.75
CA ILE A 179 7.82 -9.27 -18.14
C ILE A 179 6.80 -10.08 -18.96
N THR A 180 6.86 -11.41 -18.88
CA THR A 180 5.93 -12.28 -19.60
C THR A 180 4.47 -12.00 -19.21
N ARG A 181 4.19 -11.83 -17.91
CA ARG A 181 2.85 -11.48 -17.42
C ARG A 181 2.41 -10.08 -17.88
N SER A 182 3.30 -9.10 -17.84
CA SER A 182 3.01 -7.74 -18.29
C SER A 182 2.64 -7.71 -19.79
N ILE A 183 3.35 -8.48 -20.62
CA ILE A 183 3.02 -8.65 -22.04
C ILE A 183 1.63 -9.26 -22.20
N ALA A 184 1.32 -10.34 -21.47
CA ALA A 184 0.02 -11.00 -21.54
C ALA A 184 -1.13 -10.07 -21.06
N THR A 185 -0.89 -9.24 -20.05
CA THR A 185 -1.82 -8.23 -19.56
C THR A 185 -2.06 -7.16 -20.62
N SER A 186 -0.98 -6.60 -21.21
CA SER A 186 -1.08 -5.62 -22.29
C SER A 186 -1.84 -6.16 -23.51
N GLU A 187 -1.62 -7.43 -23.85
CA GLU A 187 -2.31 -8.06 -25.00
C GLU A 187 -3.82 -8.18 -24.76
N ALA A 188 -4.26 -8.52 -23.53
CA ALA A 188 -5.68 -8.54 -23.20
C ALA A 188 -6.32 -7.15 -23.37
N PHE A 189 -5.64 -6.08 -22.95
CA PHE A 189 -6.11 -4.70 -23.17
C PHE A 189 -6.18 -4.31 -24.65
N LYS A 190 -5.19 -4.70 -25.47
CA LYS A 190 -5.22 -4.46 -26.91
C LYS A 190 -6.38 -5.15 -27.61
N GLN A 191 -6.82 -6.29 -27.11
CA GLN A 191 -8.00 -7.03 -27.59
C GLN A 191 -9.31 -6.41 -27.10
N GLY A 192 -9.27 -5.34 -26.30
CA GLY A 192 -10.45 -4.69 -25.72
C GLY A 192 -11.06 -5.47 -24.53
N ASN A 193 -10.33 -6.41 -23.97
CA ASN A 193 -10.77 -7.19 -22.80
C ASN A 193 -10.12 -6.62 -21.51
N ASP A 194 -10.67 -5.49 -21.06
CA ASP A 194 -10.12 -4.76 -19.91
C ASP A 194 -10.24 -5.59 -18.61
N GLU A 195 -11.33 -6.33 -18.44
CA GLU A 195 -11.49 -7.20 -17.26
C GLU A 195 -10.43 -8.31 -17.20
N GLU A 196 -10.13 -8.94 -18.32
CA GLU A 196 -9.09 -9.97 -18.39
C GLU A 196 -7.70 -9.38 -18.15
N GLY A 197 -7.43 -8.17 -18.67
CA GLY A 197 -6.19 -7.45 -18.39
C GLY A 197 -5.99 -7.21 -16.89
N VAL A 198 -7.03 -6.71 -16.21
CA VAL A 198 -7.02 -6.50 -14.77
C VAL A 198 -6.87 -7.82 -14.00
N ARG A 199 -7.61 -8.87 -14.40
CA ARG A 199 -7.53 -10.21 -13.79
C ARG A 199 -6.11 -10.76 -13.83
N ARG A 200 -5.45 -10.70 -14.98
CA ARG A 200 -4.06 -11.18 -15.15
C ARG A 200 -3.08 -10.42 -14.29
N PHE A 201 -3.25 -9.10 -14.19
CA PHE A 201 -2.41 -8.29 -13.33
C PHE A 201 -2.60 -8.67 -11.85
N VAL A 202 -3.84 -8.68 -11.36
CA VAL A 202 -4.15 -8.99 -9.96
C VAL A 202 -3.64 -10.39 -9.58
N ASN A 203 -3.95 -11.40 -10.40
CA ASN A 203 -3.49 -12.76 -10.17
C ASN A 203 -1.95 -12.87 -10.27
N GLY A 204 -1.33 -12.08 -11.13
CA GLY A 204 0.11 -12.01 -11.26
C GLY A 204 0.84 -11.41 -10.06
N VAL A 205 0.22 -10.49 -9.35
CA VAL A 205 0.79 -9.81 -8.17
C VAL A 205 0.42 -10.52 -6.88
N LEU A 206 -0.85 -10.86 -6.70
CA LEU A 206 -1.39 -11.38 -5.43
C LEU A 206 -1.47 -12.94 -5.39
N GLY A 207 -1.23 -13.59 -6.52
CA GLY A 207 -1.35 -15.04 -6.67
C GLY A 207 -2.60 -15.46 -7.42
N GLU A 208 -2.53 -16.65 -8.04
CA GLU A 208 -3.62 -17.20 -8.88
C GLU A 208 -4.93 -17.30 -8.12
N GLY A 209 -6.04 -16.89 -8.76
CA GLY A 209 -7.38 -16.89 -8.19
C GLY A 209 -7.65 -15.77 -7.19
N SER A 210 -6.75 -14.78 -7.06
CA SER A 210 -6.95 -13.64 -6.15
C SER A 210 -7.99 -12.67 -6.67
N TYR A 211 -8.06 -12.47 -7.99
CA TYR A 211 -9.08 -11.60 -8.61
C TYR A 211 -10.50 -12.05 -8.28
N GLU A 212 -10.78 -13.35 -8.37
CA GLU A 212 -12.09 -13.94 -8.10
C GLU A 212 -12.52 -13.84 -6.62
N LYS A 213 -11.58 -13.58 -5.74
CA LYS A 213 -11.80 -13.43 -4.29
C LYS A 213 -11.93 -11.97 -3.85
N LEU A 214 -11.75 -11.01 -4.76
CA LEU A 214 -11.88 -9.60 -4.41
C LEU A 214 -13.30 -9.28 -3.93
N PRO A 215 -13.48 -8.63 -2.76
CA PRO A 215 -14.79 -8.15 -2.33
C PRO A 215 -15.35 -7.15 -3.36
N PRO A 216 -16.70 -7.10 -3.56
CA PRO A 216 -17.30 -6.23 -4.56
C PRO A 216 -16.87 -4.75 -4.52
N PRO A 217 -16.71 -4.09 -3.35
CA PRO A 217 -16.21 -2.71 -3.30
C PRO A 217 -14.76 -2.57 -3.77
N VAL A 218 -13.92 -3.58 -3.49
CA VAL A 218 -12.52 -3.60 -3.94
C VAL A 218 -12.45 -3.84 -5.44
N LEU A 219 -13.23 -4.80 -5.96
CA LEU A 219 -13.33 -5.07 -7.40
C LEU A 219 -13.78 -3.81 -8.15
N LYS A 220 -14.79 -3.09 -7.63
CA LYS A 220 -15.22 -1.83 -8.23
C LYS A 220 -14.07 -0.82 -8.30
N ARG A 221 -13.34 -0.60 -7.20
CA ARG A 221 -12.19 0.33 -7.17
C ARG A 221 -11.12 -0.07 -8.17
N VAL A 222 -10.78 -1.34 -8.22
CA VAL A 222 -9.80 -1.89 -9.17
C VAL A 222 -10.23 -1.61 -10.62
N MET A 223 -11.51 -1.83 -10.95
CA MET A 223 -12.05 -1.58 -12.31
C MET A 223 -12.17 -0.08 -12.61
N ASP A 224 -12.44 0.78 -11.63
CA ASP A 224 -12.44 2.24 -11.80
C ASP A 224 -11.06 2.75 -12.30
N ASN A 225 -9.98 2.02 -12.01
CA ASN A 225 -8.59 2.37 -12.33
C ASN A 225 -7.96 1.51 -13.46
N ALA A 226 -8.76 0.70 -14.17
CA ALA A 226 -8.28 -0.21 -15.21
C ALA A 226 -7.60 0.50 -16.39
N GLN A 227 -8.04 1.72 -16.73
CA GLN A 227 -7.50 2.47 -17.85
C GLN A 227 -6.05 2.92 -17.61
N GLU A 228 -5.71 3.26 -16.36
CA GLU A 228 -4.33 3.61 -16.03
C GLU A 228 -3.41 2.39 -16.17
N LEU A 229 -3.80 1.22 -15.67
CA LEU A 229 -3.03 -0.02 -15.86
C LEU A 229 -2.82 -0.33 -17.35
N LYS A 230 -3.83 -0.08 -18.19
CA LYS A 230 -3.73 -0.23 -19.65
C LYS A 230 -2.64 0.68 -20.23
N GLY A 231 -2.59 1.92 -19.78
CA GLY A 231 -1.54 2.88 -20.15
C GLY A 231 -0.19 2.47 -19.59
N GLU A 232 -0.10 2.15 -18.31
CA GLU A 232 1.12 1.72 -17.64
C GLU A 232 1.78 0.52 -18.35
N THR A 233 1.01 -0.53 -18.65
CA THR A 233 1.53 -1.73 -19.35
C THR A 233 1.93 -1.48 -20.80
N SER A 234 1.57 -0.33 -21.35
CA SER A 234 1.97 0.12 -22.71
C SER A 234 3.13 1.12 -22.67
N SER A 235 3.55 1.55 -21.48
CA SER A 235 4.65 2.51 -21.31
C SER A 235 5.99 1.91 -21.74
N ARG A 236 6.85 2.77 -22.34
CA ARG A 236 8.18 2.36 -22.77
C ARG A 236 9.20 2.25 -21.63
N ASP A 237 8.97 2.95 -20.53
CA ASP A 237 9.83 2.99 -19.34
C ASP A 237 9.08 2.59 -18.07
N LEU A 238 8.33 1.51 -18.16
CA LEU A 238 7.63 0.91 -17.02
C LEU A 238 8.57 0.65 -15.83
N TYR A 239 9.79 0.23 -16.12
CA TYR A 239 10.83 -0.04 -15.14
C TYR A 239 12.16 0.58 -15.59
N PRO A 240 12.35 1.91 -15.41
CA PRO A 240 13.58 2.58 -15.81
C PRO A 240 14.80 1.96 -15.10
N PRO A 241 15.98 1.94 -15.77
CA PRO A 241 17.20 1.45 -15.16
C PRO A 241 17.44 2.06 -13.79
N THR A 242 17.69 1.22 -12.80
CA THR A 242 17.97 1.62 -11.42
C THR A 242 19.11 0.76 -10.88
N THR A 243 20.16 1.40 -10.42
CA THR A 243 21.37 0.76 -9.88
C THR A 243 21.50 1.03 -8.38
N CYS A 244 22.44 0.34 -7.71
CA CYS A 244 22.77 0.62 -6.32
C CYS A 244 23.27 2.07 -6.13
N GLU A 245 23.99 2.61 -7.12
CA GLU A 245 24.45 4.01 -7.10
C GLU A 245 23.26 5.00 -7.13
N ASP A 246 22.19 4.66 -7.85
CA ASP A 246 20.97 5.48 -7.85
C ASP A 246 20.27 5.43 -6.49
N VAL A 247 20.24 4.25 -5.87
CA VAL A 247 19.66 4.05 -4.53
C VAL A 247 20.45 4.84 -3.48
N GLN A 248 21.77 4.93 -3.58
CA GLN A 248 22.63 5.70 -2.67
C GLN A 248 22.40 7.23 -2.74
N LYS A 249 21.72 7.74 -3.77
CA LYS A 249 21.35 9.16 -3.87
C LYS A 249 20.22 9.55 -2.92
N VAL A 250 19.42 8.59 -2.44
CA VAL A 250 18.36 8.83 -1.45
C VAL A 250 18.98 9.27 -0.14
N LYS A 251 18.66 10.47 0.32
CA LYS A 251 19.20 11.07 1.55
C LYS A 251 18.26 10.91 2.75
N ALA A 252 16.97 10.81 2.48
CA ALA A 252 15.96 10.69 3.52
C ALA A 252 16.10 9.36 4.28
N PRO A 253 15.97 9.36 5.62
CA PRO A 253 15.79 8.12 6.37
C PRO A 253 14.66 7.30 5.76
N THR A 254 14.91 6.00 5.52
CA THR A 254 14.00 5.14 4.78
C THR A 254 13.56 3.96 5.62
N LEU A 255 12.25 3.70 5.64
CA LEU A 255 11.64 2.47 6.17
C LEU A 255 11.23 1.57 5.01
N LEU A 256 11.76 0.35 4.97
CA LEU A 256 11.30 -0.71 4.07
C LEU A 256 10.28 -1.58 4.78
N LEU A 257 9.15 -1.83 4.12
CA LEU A 257 8.10 -2.71 4.64
C LEU A 257 7.95 -3.94 3.74
N ASP A 258 7.82 -5.10 4.36
CA ASP A 258 7.45 -6.36 3.73
C ASP A 258 6.18 -6.92 4.38
N GLY A 259 5.27 -7.51 3.62
CA GLY A 259 4.25 -8.39 4.17
C GLY A 259 4.85 -9.77 4.48
N GLU A 260 4.46 -10.38 5.59
CA GLU A 260 4.95 -11.70 6.02
C GLU A 260 4.76 -12.78 4.93
N ARG A 261 3.68 -12.70 4.16
CA ARG A 261 3.29 -13.64 3.11
C ARG A 261 3.52 -13.12 1.70
N SER A 262 4.23 -12.02 1.55
CA SER A 262 4.43 -11.36 0.27
C SER A 262 5.23 -12.19 -0.73
N PRO A 263 4.98 -11.98 -2.04
CA PRO A 263 5.75 -12.61 -3.10
C PRO A 263 7.25 -12.37 -2.97
N LYS A 264 8.02 -13.41 -3.23
CA LYS A 264 9.49 -13.41 -3.05
C LYS A 264 10.21 -12.29 -3.81
N MET A 265 9.68 -11.87 -4.96
CA MET A 265 10.31 -10.80 -5.76
C MET A 265 10.44 -9.49 -4.98
N PHE A 266 9.43 -9.10 -4.18
CA PHE A 266 9.48 -7.88 -3.40
C PHE A 266 10.53 -7.96 -2.28
N ARG A 267 10.65 -9.12 -1.62
CA ARG A 267 11.69 -9.35 -0.60
C ARG A 267 13.09 -9.21 -1.20
N LEU A 268 13.33 -9.78 -2.39
CA LEU A 268 14.63 -9.65 -3.06
C LEU A 268 14.94 -8.21 -3.46
N ILE A 269 13.93 -7.44 -3.87
CA ILE A 269 14.08 -6.00 -4.13
C ILE A 269 14.41 -5.26 -2.85
N ASN A 270 13.67 -5.52 -1.76
CA ASN A 270 13.92 -4.91 -0.45
C ASN A 270 15.28 -5.31 0.13
N ASP A 271 15.72 -6.56 -0.03
CA ASP A 271 17.08 -6.99 0.35
C ASP A 271 18.16 -6.17 -0.38
N ARG A 272 17.92 -5.87 -1.66
CA ARG A 272 18.85 -5.05 -2.44
C ARG A 272 18.78 -3.58 -2.06
N LEU A 273 17.61 -3.04 -1.79
CA LEU A 273 17.43 -1.67 -1.29
C LEU A 273 18.10 -1.49 0.07
N GLU A 274 17.90 -2.44 1.01
CA GLU A 274 18.51 -2.43 2.33
C GLU A 274 20.05 -2.40 2.25
N HIS A 275 20.62 -3.16 1.33
CA HIS A 275 22.05 -3.17 1.08
C HIS A 275 22.61 -1.85 0.53
N CYS A 276 21.81 -1.12 -0.28
CA CYS A 276 22.26 0.06 -1.02
C CYS A 276 21.92 1.39 -0.34
N LEU A 277 20.85 1.46 0.45
CA LEU A 277 20.38 2.67 1.10
C LEU A 277 21.35 3.15 2.19
N PRO A 278 21.67 4.45 2.27
CA PRO A 278 22.58 4.98 3.30
C PRO A 278 22.00 4.95 4.72
N SER A 279 20.69 5.12 4.86
CA SER A 279 19.97 5.14 6.14
C SER A 279 18.66 4.39 5.99
N VAL A 280 18.58 3.21 6.59
CA VAL A 280 17.43 2.31 6.39
C VAL A 280 17.06 1.57 7.67
N GLU A 281 15.77 1.50 7.94
CA GLU A 281 15.12 0.55 8.86
C GLU A 281 14.27 -0.41 8.01
N ARG A 282 14.06 -1.63 8.50
CA ARG A 282 13.20 -2.62 7.84
C ARG A 282 12.25 -3.26 8.84
N ALA A 283 11.01 -3.48 8.43
CA ALA A 283 10.01 -4.16 9.24
C ALA A 283 9.14 -5.08 8.38
N THR A 284 8.62 -6.15 9.00
CA THR A 284 7.67 -7.07 8.38
C THR A 284 6.31 -6.90 9.04
N ILE A 285 5.27 -6.68 8.23
CA ILE A 285 3.89 -6.59 8.70
C ILE A 285 3.32 -8.00 8.84
N PRO A 286 2.98 -8.43 10.08
CA PRO A 286 2.53 -9.79 10.33
C PRO A 286 1.16 -10.05 9.72
N ALA A 287 0.91 -11.31 9.34
CA ALA A 287 -0.34 -11.79 8.76
C ALA A 287 -0.82 -10.99 7.53
N ALA A 288 0.10 -10.34 6.82
CA ALA A 288 -0.17 -9.57 5.61
C ALA A 288 0.64 -10.08 4.42
N SER A 289 0.13 -9.83 3.22
CA SER A 289 0.82 -10.01 1.95
C SER A 289 1.14 -8.66 1.31
N HIS A 290 1.13 -8.57 -0.02
CA HIS A 290 1.49 -7.33 -0.73
C HIS A 290 0.62 -6.12 -0.34
N GLN A 291 -0.67 -6.33 -0.04
CA GLN A 291 -1.58 -5.23 0.38
C GLN A 291 -1.58 -5.03 1.91
N MET A 292 -0.41 -4.90 2.50
CA MET A 292 -0.21 -4.90 3.95
C MET A 292 -0.93 -3.78 4.68
N GLU A 293 -1.12 -2.63 4.04
CA GLU A 293 -1.85 -1.47 4.58
C GLU A 293 -3.37 -1.73 4.69
N VAL A 294 -3.88 -2.67 3.88
CA VAL A 294 -5.29 -3.09 3.88
C VAL A 294 -5.49 -4.35 4.72
N GLU A 295 -4.58 -5.33 4.63
CA GLU A 295 -4.70 -6.62 5.29
C GLU A 295 -4.41 -6.56 6.80
N ASN A 296 -3.50 -5.69 7.23
CA ASN A 296 -3.23 -5.44 8.65
C ASN A 296 -2.95 -3.96 8.93
N PRO A 297 -3.99 -3.10 8.82
CA PRO A 297 -3.83 -1.66 8.97
C PRO A 297 -3.31 -1.24 10.35
N GLN A 298 -3.62 -1.99 11.41
CA GLN A 298 -3.14 -1.68 12.74
C GLN A 298 -1.60 -1.81 12.82
N ALA A 299 -1.05 -2.96 12.46
CA ALA A 299 0.40 -3.17 12.51
C ALA A 299 1.14 -2.25 11.54
N PHE A 300 0.56 -1.98 10.36
CA PHE A 300 1.09 -1.01 9.42
C PHE A 300 1.17 0.39 10.03
N ASN A 301 0.08 0.88 10.61
CA ASN A 301 0.00 2.21 11.21
C ASN A 301 0.97 2.36 12.39
N GLU A 302 1.03 1.38 13.29
CA GLU A 302 1.94 1.39 14.45
C GLU A 302 3.39 1.46 14.00
N THR A 303 3.77 0.66 12.98
CA THR A 303 5.14 0.63 12.45
C THR A 303 5.51 1.95 11.78
N VAL A 304 4.64 2.49 10.93
CA VAL A 304 4.87 3.74 10.22
C VAL A 304 4.94 4.92 11.19
N LEU A 305 3.99 5.02 12.14
CA LEU A 305 3.98 6.08 13.15
C LEU A 305 5.23 6.06 14.02
N ALA A 306 5.69 4.86 14.43
CA ALA A 306 6.92 4.73 15.20
C ALA A 306 8.16 5.20 14.43
N PHE A 307 8.17 5.04 13.10
CA PHE A 307 9.25 5.50 12.24
C PHE A 307 9.22 7.01 12.02
N ILE A 308 8.08 7.57 11.55
CA ILE A 308 7.99 9.00 11.21
C ILE A 308 8.13 9.90 12.45
N ALA A 309 7.78 9.40 13.65
CA ALA A 309 7.94 10.15 14.90
C ALA A 309 9.41 10.36 15.31
N LYS A 310 10.36 9.63 14.72
CA LYS A 310 11.81 9.78 14.97
C LYS A 310 12.45 10.82 14.04
N HIS A 311 11.76 11.17 12.96
CA HIS A 311 12.28 11.94 11.84
C HIS A 311 11.39 13.15 11.52
#